data_e6cd19ad05734021a24294b4b78ba7c4
#
_entry.id   e6cd19ad05734021a24294b4b78ba7c4
#
_cell.length_a   1.000
_cell.length_b   1.000
_cell.length_c   1.000
_cell.angle_alpha   90.00
_cell.angle_beta   90.00
_cell.angle_gamma   90.00
#
_symmetry.space_group_name_H-M   'P 1'
#
loop_
_entity.id
_entity.type
_entity.pdbx_description
1 polymer ?
#
loop_
_entity_poly.entity_id
_entity_poly.type
_entity_poly.pdbx_seq_one_letter_code
_entity_poly.pdbx_strand_id
1 'polypeptide(L)'
;MLSKRFVTSSALLIGVGCAGGGHPSADSRPAGTPTAAEAARASSDVLTRAELDASPLGDVDALTVIKQLRPRYLSYRGLASTSDPRGGSVQVSINQGRLSGTEVLTSIRKDEIDEIRFLNAAAAAQRFGSLAKTGPVIQIRRR
;
A
#
# COMPACT_ATOMS: atom_id res chain seq x y z
N MET A 1 -40.13 35.08 -11.27
CA MET A 1 -40.45 35.33 -9.84
C MET A 1 -39.25 34.94 -9.03
N LEU A 2 -38.59 35.92 -8.55
CA LEU A 2 -38.00 36.25 -7.24
C LEU A 2 -36.92 35.29 -6.78
N SER A 3 -35.66 35.63 -6.92
CA SER A 3 -34.84 36.54 -6.09
C SER A 3 -34.80 36.16 -4.61
N LYS A 4 -33.61 35.68 -4.14
CA LYS A 4 -33.06 36.20 -2.91
C LYS A 4 -31.55 35.92 -2.81
N ARG A 5 -30.81 37.02 -2.91
CA ARG A 5 -29.39 37.15 -2.51
C ARG A 5 -29.32 37.17 -0.99
N PHE A 6 -28.34 36.55 -0.39
CA PHE A 6 -27.84 36.92 0.92
C PHE A 6 -26.33 37.06 0.85
N VAL A 7 -25.95 38.32 1.01
CA VAL A 7 -24.60 38.84 1.28
C VAL A 7 -24.55 39.12 2.78
N THR A 8 -23.51 38.70 3.45
CA THR A 8 -22.96 39.28 4.70
C THR A 8 -21.58 38.66 4.87
N SER A 9 -20.49 39.32 4.68
CA SER A 9 -19.89 40.45 5.40
C SER A 9 -19.07 40.01 6.62
N SER A 10 -17.77 40.23 6.49
CA SER A 10 -16.75 40.69 7.46
C SER A 10 -16.50 39.93 8.75
N ALA A 11 -15.22 39.55 8.94
CA ALA A 11 -14.42 40.00 10.08
C ALA A 11 -12.93 39.77 9.84
N LEU A 12 -12.22 40.85 9.75
CA LEU A 12 -10.78 41.06 9.74
C LEU A 12 -10.27 40.94 11.19
N LEU A 13 -9.31 40.08 11.46
CA LEU A 13 -8.55 40.12 12.72
C LEU A 13 -7.06 40.05 12.40
N ILE A 14 -6.45 41.21 12.52
CA ILE A 14 -5.01 41.46 12.50
C ILE A 14 -4.44 41.04 13.86
N GLY A 15 -3.56 40.04 13.88
CA GLY A 15 -2.75 39.67 15.02
C GLY A 15 -1.28 39.88 14.70
N VAL A 16 -0.73 41.02 15.15
CA VAL A 16 0.72 41.29 15.20
C VAL A 16 1.30 40.61 16.42
N GLY A 17 2.39 39.85 16.26
CA GLY A 17 3.06 39.25 17.42
C GLY A 17 4.41 38.63 17.10
N CYS A 18 5.46 39.42 17.34
CA CYS A 18 6.81 39.13 17.87
C CYS A 18 7.82 38.31 17.04
N ALA A 19 8.85 39.08 16.65
CA ALA A 19 10.17 38.67 16.31
C ALA A 19 10.83 37.83 17.45
N GLY A 20 11.35 36.64 17.09
CA GLY A 20 12.29 35.88 17.89
C GLY A 20 13.35 35.34 16.97
N GLY A 21 14.54 35.95 16.98
CA GLY A 21 15.72 35.50 16.25
C GLY A 21 16.23 34.19 16.82
N GLY A 22 16.45 33.20 15.95
CA GLY A 22 17.06 31.93 16.29
C GLY A 22 17.82 31.40 15.07
N HIS A 23 19.07 31.14 15.27
CA HIS A 23 20.15 30.74 14.38
C HIS A 23 19.75 29.76 13.27
N PRO A 24 20.36 29.81 12.08
CA PRO A 24 20.22 28.79 11.07
C PRO A 24 21.06 27.55 11.48
N SER A 25 20.43 26.58 12.07
CA SER A 25 20.98 25.24 12.18
C SER A 25 20.65 24.49 10.91
N ALA A 26 21.72 23.92 10.34
CA ALA A 26 21.76 23.18 9.11
C ALA A 26 20.69 22.08 8.99
N ASP A 27 20.11 22.00 7.79
CA ASP A 27 19.71 20.79 7.08
C ASP A 27 19.02 19.67 7.89
N SER A 28 17.88 19.96 8.44
CA SER A 28 16.86 18.93 8.66
C SER A 28 15.75 19.17 7.63
N ARG A 29 15.92 18.55 6.45
CA ARG A 29 14.82 18.38 5.51
C ARG A 29 13.70 17.69 6.27
N PRO A 30 12.54 18.31 6.51
CA PRO A 30 11.42 17.60 7.08
C PRO A 30 11.08 16.49 6.10
N ALA A 31 11.13 15.23 6.55
CA ALA A 31 10.54 14.11 5.84
C ALA A 31 9.10 14.55 5.54
N GLY A 32 8.81 14.85 4.28
CA GLY A 32 7.54 15.42 3.87
C GLY A 32 6.42 14.49 4.34
N THR A 33 5.49 15.03 5.09
CA THR A 33 4.27 14.31 5.46
C THR A 33 3.64 13.81 4.17
N PRO A 34 3.39 12.51 4.00
CA PRO A 34 2.84 11.98 2.76
C PRO A 34 1.52 12.66 2.46
N THR A 35 1.30 13.05 1.22
CA THR A 35 0.03 13.64 0.81
C THR A 35 -1.11 12.64 1.01
N ALA A 36 -2.33 13.11 1.19
CA ALA A 36 -3.51 12.23 1.31
C ALA A 36 -3.62 11.24 0.13
N ALA A 37 -3.21 11.66 -1.07
CA ALA A 37 -3.17 10.81 -2.25
C ALA A 37 -2.09 9.70 -2.14
N GLU A 38 -0.94 10.00 -1.57
CA GLU A 38 0.13 9.04 -1.31
C GLU A 38 -0.27 8.03 -0.22
N ALA A 39 -0.89 8.51 0.86
CA ALA A 39 -1.44 7.66 1.90
C ALA A 39 -2.55 6.74 1.38
N ALA A 40 -3.43 7.24 0.51
CA ALA A 40 -4.48 6.43 -0.12
C ALA A 40 -3.91 5.35 -1.04
N ARG A 41 -2.88 5.67 -1.84
CA ARG A 41 -2.17 4.66 -2.66
C ARG A 41 -1.50 3.63 -1.77
N ALA A 42 -0.80 4.05 -0.72
CA ALA A 42 -0.13 3.15 0.21
C ALA A 42 -1.11 2.21 0.94
N SER A 43 -2.37 2.58 1.09
CA SER A 43 -3.43 1.77 1.70
C SER A 43 -4.22 0.91 0.71
N SER A 44 -4.05 1.10 -0.60
CA SER A 44 -4.75 0.32 -1.62
C SER A 44 -4.37 -1.17 -1.59
N ASP A 45 -5.35 -2.04 -1.83
CA ASP A 45 -5.13 -3.48 -1.98
C ASP A 45 -4.66 -3.89 -3.38
N VAL A 46 -4.54 -2.93 -4.28
CA VAL A 46 -4.08 -3.13 -5.65
C VAL A 46 -2.89 -2.23 -5.94
N LEU A 47 -1.84 -2.81 -6.48
CA LEU A 47 -0.68 -2.13 -7.03
C LEU A 47 -0.70 -2.33 -8.54
N THR A 48 -0.94 -1.26 -9.26
CA THR A 48 -1.10 -1.28 -10.71
C THR A 48 0.22 -1.13 -11.45
N ARG A 49 0.24 -1.50 -12.73
CA ARG A 49 1.40 -1.28 -13.61
C ARG A 49 1.85 0.17 -13.64
N ALA A 50 0.92 1.11 -13.74
CA ALA A 50 1.25 2.54 -13.77
C ALA A 50 1.97 2.98 -12.48
N GLU A 51 1.60 2.42 -11.34
CA GLU A 51 2.22 2.70 -10.06
C GLU A 51 3.61 2.05 -9.94
N LEU A 52 3.77 0.85 -10.50
CA LEU A 52 5.06 0.17 -10.61
C LEU A 52 6.03 0.98 -11.48
N ASP A 53 5.57 1.48 -12.63
CA ASP A 53 6.40 2.26 -13.56
C ASP A 53 6.77 3.64 -12.99
N ALA A 54 5.85 4.26 -12.25
CA ALA A 54 6.10 5.55 -11.58
C ALA A 54 7.04 5.42 -10.36
N SER A 55 7.27 4.19 -9.86
CA SER A 55 8.15 3.98 -8.72
C SER A 55 9.62 4.18 -9.12
N PRO A 56 10.45 4.78 -8.24
CA PRO A 56 11.88 4.97 -8.50
C PRO A 56 12.69 3.67 -8.43
N LEU A 57 12.00 2.53 -8.24
CA LEU A 57 12.61 1.22 -8.18
C LEU A 57 13.08 0.80 -9.57
N GLY A 58 14.36 0.50 -9.70
CA GLY A 58 14.95 -0.07 -10.90
C GLY A 58 14.43 -1.49 -11.19
N ASP A 59 15.29 -2.29 -11.79
CA ASP A 59 15.01 -3.68 -12.07
C ASP A 59 15.22 -4.53 -10.81
N VAL A 60 14.15 -4.71 -10.06
CA VAL A 60 14.10 -5.45 -8.80
C VAL A 60 13.06 -6.56 -8.85
N ASP A 61 13.13 -7.48 -7.89
CA ASP A 61 12.15 -8.56 -7.74
C ASP A 61 10.82 -8.08 -7.09
N ALA A 62 9.78 -8.91 -7.25
CA ALA A 62 8.45 -8.62 -6.70
C ALA A 62 8.47 -8.49 -5.17
N LEU A 63 9.32 -9.23 -4.48
CA LEU A 63 9.44 -9.16 -3.02
C LEU A 63 9.94 -7.78 -2.59
N THR A 64 10.96 -7.25 -3.27
CA THR A 64 11.50 -5.92 -3.02
C THR A 64 10.49 -4.83 -3.34
N VAL A 65 9.77 -4.95 -4.46
CA VAL A 65 8.65 -4.05 -4.81
C VAL A 65 7.63 -4.00 -3.69
N ILE A 66 7.16 -5.16 -3.22
CA ILE A 66 6.13 -5.23 -2.17
C ILE A 66 6.65 -4.66 -0.85
N LYS A 67 7.88 -4.97 -0.47
CA LYS A 67 8.50 -4.44 0.75
C LYS A 67 8.56 -2.91 0.76
N GLN A 68 8.81 -2.30 -0.38
CA GLN A 68 8.97 -0.86 -0.49
C GLN A 68 7.63 -0.12 -0.68
N LEU A 69 6.77 -0.61 -1.55
CA LEU A 69 5.52 0.07 -1.90
C LEU A 69 4.35 -0.36 -1.02
N ARG A 70 4.32 -1.61 -0.55
CA ARG A 70 3.20 -2.19 0.20
C ARG A 70 3.66 -3.17 1.29
N PRO A 71 4.47 -2.73 2.26
CA PRO A 71 5.03 -3.62 3.29
C PRO A 71 3.95 -4.37 4.08
N ARG A 72 2.75 -3.79 4.20
CA ARG A 72 1.62 -4.42 4.88
C ARG A 72 1.16 -5.74 4.26
N TYR A 73 1.42 -5.97 2.97
CA TYR A 73 1.05 -7.24 2.33
C TYR A 73 1.83 -8.44 2.90
N LEU A 74 3.01 -8.18 3.45
CA LEU A 74 3.88 -9.19 4.05
C LEU A 74 3.77 -9.23 5.58
N SER A 75 3.12 -8.25 6.18
CA SER A 75 3.07 -8.09 7.65
C SER A 75 1.98 -8.92 8.31
N TYR A 76 1.20 -9.68 7.55
CA TYR A 76 0.13 -10.48 8.12
C TYR A 76 0.70 -11.64 8.93
N ARG A 77 0.43 -11.59 10.22
CA ARG A 77 0.68 -12.68 11.17
C ARG A 77 -0.66 -13.23 11.60
N GLY A 78 -1.17 -14.21 10.86
CA GLY A 78 -2.36 -14.94 11.26
C GLY A 78 -2.12 -15.74 12.54
N LEU A 79 -3.21 -16.18 13.17
CA LEU A 79 -3.14 -17.13 14.27
C LEU A 79 -2.56 -18.46 13.75
N ALA A 80 -1.31 -18.71 14.03
CA ALA A 80 -0.74 -20.03 13.82
C ALA A 80 -1.45 -20.99 14.80
N SER A 81 -2.10 -22.01 14.24
CA SER A 81 -2.62 -23.11 15.06
C SER A 81 -1.49 -24.08 15.39
N THR A 82 -1.54 -24.71 16.54
CA THR A 82 -0.63 -25.80 16.88
C THR A 82 -0.70 -26.96 15.89
N SER A 83 -1.83 -27.11 15.18
CA SER A 83 -2.06 -28.12 14.16
C SER A 83 -1.58 -27.70 12.75
N ASP A 84 -1.37 -26.42 12.51
CA ASP A 84 -0.84 -25.90 11.26
C ASP A 84 0.05 -24.66 11.53
N PRO A 85 1.36 -24.85 11.72
CA PRO A 85 2.30 -23.76 11.98
C PRO A 85 2.41 -22.74 10.83
N ARG A 86 1.97 -23.12 9.62
CA ARG A 86 1.87 -22.24 8.45
C ARG A 86 0.48 -21.66 8.25
N GLY A 87 -0.47 -22.04 9.10
CA GLY A 87 -1.83 -21.49 9.11
C GLY A 87 -1.78 -19.98 9.29
N GLY A 88 -2.43 -19.25 8.40
CA GLY A 88 -2.44 -17.80 8.42
C GLY A 88 -1.21 -17.11 7.82
N SER A 89 -0.25 -17.84 7.25
CA SER A 89 0.85 -17.21 6.50
C SER A 89 0.36 -16.65 5.17
N VAL A 90 1.04 -15.59 4.71
CA VAL A 90 0.79 -15.01 3.39
C VAL A 90 1.18 -16.02 2.32
N GLN A 91 0.26 -16.25 1.38
CA GLN A 91 0.49 -17.10 0.22
C GLN A 91 0.52 -16.26 -1.06
N VAL A 92 1.08 -16.80 -2.13
CA VAL A 92 1.23 -16.13 -3.42
C VAL A 92 0.56 -16.97 -4.50
N SER A 93 -0.22 -16.31 -5.38
CA SER A 93 -0.78 -16.90 -6.59
C SER A 93 -0.31 -16.12 -7.80
N ILE A 94 0.22 -16.82 -8.80
CA ILE A 94 0.66 -16.23 -10.07
C ILE A 94 -0.37 -16.59 -11.14
N ASN A 95 -0.90 -15.59 -11.85
CA ASN A 95 -1.90 -15.74 -12.91
C ASN A 95 -3.08 -16.64 -12.50
N GLN A 96 -3.53 -16.51 -11.25
CA GLN A 96 -4.62 -17.32 -10.65
C GLN A 96 -4.30 -18.82 -10.55
N GLY A 97 -3.03 -19.17 -10.67
CA GLY A 97 -2.55 -20.53 -10.53
C GLY A 97 -2.46 -21.00 -9.08
N ARG A 98 -1.64 -22.04 -8.86
CA ARG A 98 -1.40 -22.63 -7.55
C ARG A 98 -0.96 -21.60 -6.52
N LEU A 99 -1.35 -21.83 -5.28
CA LEU A 99 -0.83 -21.09 -4.13
C LEU A 99 0.56 -21.64 -3.75
N SER A 100 1.50 -20.71 -3.60
CA SER A 100 2.88 -20.96 -3.20
C SER A 100 3.22 -20.08 -2.00
N GLY A 101 4.38 -20.28 -1.38
CA GLY A 101 4.87 -19.37 -0.35
C GLY A 101 5.43 -18.06 -0.95
N THR A 102 5.84 -17.17 -0.07
CA THR A 102 6.38 -15.86 -0.46
C THR A 102 7.76 -15.92 -1.12
N GLU A 103 8.45 -17.05 -1.03
CA GLU A 103 9.75 -17.29 -1.67
C GLU A 103 9.69 -17.14 -3.21
N VAL A 104 8.55 -17.45 -3.82
CA VAL A 104 8.36 -17.32 -5.26
C VAL A 104 8.46 -15.85 -5.75
N LEU A 105 8.25 -14.89 -4.85
CA LEU A 105 8.32 -13.46 -5.19
C LEU A 105 9.73 -13.02 -5.62
N THR A 106 10.78 -13.72 -5.18
CA THR A 106 12.17 -13.41 -5.55
C THR A 106 12.51 -13.80 -6.98
N SER A 107 11.70 -14.68 -7.58
CA SER A 107 11.90 -15.15 -8.96
C SER A 107 11.14 -14.34 -10.01
N ILE A 108 10.31 -13.37 -9.58
CA ILE A 108 9.49 -12.56 -10.49
C ILE A 108 10.07 -11.16 -10.54
N ARG A 109 10.40 -10.68 -11.73
CA ARG A 109 10.94 -9.33 -11.94
C ARG A 109 9.81 -8.30 -12.05
N LYS A 110 10.11 -7.06 -11.65
CA LYS A 110 9.15 -5.94 -11.69
C LYS A 110 8.57 -5.71 -13.10
N ASP A 111 9.39 -5.84 -14.13
CA ASP A 111 9.01 -5.62 -15.52
C ASP A 111 8.01 -6.66 -16.05
N GLU A 112 8.00 -7.87 -15.48
CA GLU A 112 7.05 -8.93 -15.82
C GLU A 112 5.68 -8.76 -15.16
N ILE A 113 5.55 -7.84 -14.20
CA ILE A 113 4.34 -7.67 -13.40
C ILE A 113 3.41 -6.65 -14.07
N ASP A 114 2.16 -7.02 -14.27
CA ASP A 114 1.08 -6.15 -14.71
C ASP A 114 0.29 -5.60 -13.52
N GLU A 115 0.00 -6.44 -12.54
CA GLU A 115 -0.76 -6.05 -11.34
C GLU A 115 -0.39 -6.95 -10.15
N ILE A 116 -0.31 -6.36 -8.97
CA ILE A 116 -0.26 -7.10 -7.69
C ILE A 116 -1.51 -6.74 -6.89
N ARG A 117 -2.25 -7.75 -6.46
CA ARG A 117 -3.46 -7.58 -5.65
C ARG A 117 -3.34 -8.34 -4.34
N PHE A 118 -3.66 -7.66 -3.25
CA PHE A 118 -3.74 -8.27 -1.93
C PHE A 118 -5.18 -8.70 -1.66
N LEU A 119 -5.35 -9.97 -1.35
CA LEU A 119 -6.63 -10.56 -0.91
C LEU A 119 -6.49 -10.86 0.57
N ASN A 120 -7.31 -10.23 1.41
CA ASN A 120 -7.39 -10.62 2.81
C ASN A 120 -7.89 -12.05 2.96
N ALA A 121 -7.78 -12.63 4.16
CA ALA A 121 -8.13 -14.04 4.38
C ALA A 121 -9.57 -14.39 3.94
N ALA A 122 -10.53 -13.49 4.14
CA ALA A 122 -11.92 -13.72 3.74
C ALA A 122 -12.07 -13.74 2.21
N ALA A 123 -11.49 -12.77 1.50
CA ALA A 123 -11.51 -12.72 0.03
C ALA A 123 -10.71 -13.87 -0.59
N ALA A 124 -9.60 -14.27 0.04
CA ALA A 124 -8.81 -15.43 -0.37
C ALA A 124 -9.60 -16.74 -0.23
N ALA A 125 -10.30 -16.93 0.89
CA ALA A 125 -11.15 -18.09 1.11
C ALA A 125 -12.32 -18.18 0.10
N GLN A 126 -12.93 -17.04 -0.24
CA GLN A 126 -13.97 -16.99 -1.28
C GLN A 126 -13.43 -17.38 -2.67
N ARG A 127 -12.21 -16.97 -3.00
CA ARG A 127 -11.64 -17.18 -4.33
C ARG A 127 -10.94 -18.52 -4.50
N PHE A 128 -10.23 -18.98 -3.48
CA PHE A 128 -9.40 -20.19 -3.50
C PHE A 128 -9.95 -21.32 -2.62
N GLY A 129 -11.02 -21.07 -1.89
CA GLY A 129 -11.61 -22.06 -0.99
C GLY A 129 -10.63 -22.51 0.09
N SER A 130 -10.66 -23.78 0.41
CA SER A 130 -9.79 -24.41 1.41
C SER A 130 -8.29 -24.35 1.06
N LEU A 131 -7.95 -24.06 -0.19
CA LEU A 131 -6.54 -23.94 -0.62
C LEU A 131 -5.85 -22.73 0.00
N ALA A 132 -6.59 -21.65 0.31
CA ALA A 132 -6.06 -20.44 0.93
C ALA A 132 -5.69 -20.60 2.42
N LYS A 133 -5.90 -21.75 3.02
CA LYS A 133 -5.50 -22.10 4.40
C LYS A 133 -5.72 -20.99 5.43
N THR A 134 -6.79 -20.28 5.46
CA THR A 134 -7.06 -19.19 6.43
C THR A 134 -6.12 -17.98 6.38
N GLY A 135 -5.20 -17.90 5.41
CA GLY A 135 -4.26 -16.78 5.24
C GLY A 135 -4.64 -15.85 4.10
N PRO A 136 -4.07 -14.64 4.06
CA PRO A 136 -4.20 -13.74 2.93
C PRO A 136 -3.38 -14.25 1.73
N VAL A 137 -3.79 -13.80 0.53
CA VAL A 137 -3.13 -14.17 -0.72
C VAL A 137 -2.67 -12.91 -1.46
N ILE A 138 -1.42 -12.89 -1.87
CA ILE A 138 -0.89 -11.93 -2.84
C ILE A 138 -1.07 -12.54 -4.23
N GLN A 139 -1.93 -11.95 -5.03
CA GLN A 139 -2.14 -12.38 -6.39
C GLN A 139 -1.32 -11.51 -7.33
N ILE A 140 -0.47 -12.13 -8.14
CA ILE A 140 0.34 -11.47 -9.16
C ILE A 140 -0.20 -11.85 -10.53
N ARG A 141 -0.52 -10.83 -11.33
CA ARG A 141 -0.78 -10.99 -12.76
C ARG A 141 0.48 -10.62 -13.51
N ARG A 142 1.01 -11.60 -14.26
CA ARG A 142 2.14 -11.40 -15.16
C ARG A 142 1.62 -11.10 -16.57
N ARG A 143 2.45 -10.41 -17.33
CA ARG A 143 2.27 -10.18 -18.77
C ARG A 143 2.29 -11.45 -19.56
#